data_e20b36612e8bdb663595d0214b60b2b7
#
_entry.id   e20b36612e8bdb663595d0214b60b2b7
#
_cell.length_a   1.000
_cell.length_b   1.000
_cell.length_c   1.000
_cell.angle_alpha   90.00
_cell.angle_beta   90.00
_cell.angle_gamma   90.00
#
_symmetry.space_group_name_H-M   'P 1'
#
loop_
_entity.id
_entity.type
_entity.pdbx_description
1 polymer ?
#
loop_
_entity_poly.entity_id
_entity_poly.type
_entity_poly.pdbx_seq_one_letter_code
_entity_poly.pdbx_strand_id
1 'polypeptide(L)'
;MTLPHHGRFEYSPIFERPDFDWPGGKRLAFYLALNVEDFAFGGTMGHTPTSLGPPPDPRNYAWRDYGLRVGIWRIFDLADSLGLPLSHLINSAVYDRCPQIVARIKARADEIVGHGRTNSERQGDLDEPSEARLIREATDKLAAGHGVRPEGWMGPWISETAVTPDLLKEAGYSYLLDWPADDQPFWMRTRSGPILSVPYPIEINDSPTMLSRMQSATDFSQMIIDQFDTMLEFSERAPLVCGISLHTFVVGQPFRYAQLRKALQYIVNHKLRDKVWFTRPGEIAAYARSLPPGTIAGS
;
A
#
# COMPACT_ATOMS: atom_id res chain seq x y z
N MET A 1 29.83 21.68 -5.54
CA MET A 1 29.48 21.12 -4.23
C MET A 1 28.51 19.98 -4.49
N THR A 2 28.87 18.72 -4.20
CA THR A 2 27.98 17.57 -4.38
C THR A 2 27.13 17.46 -3.12
N LEU A 3 25.80 17.47 -3.27
CA LEU A 3 24.87 17.28 -2.15
C LEU A 3 24.88 15.79 -1.70
N PRO A 4 24.61 15.49 -0.42
CA PRO A 4 24.41 14.13 0.03
C PRO A 4 23.28 13.45 -0.75
N HIS A 5 23.45 12.18 -1.11
CA HIS A 5 22.49 11.37 -1.86
C HIS A 5 22.29 10.01 -1.18
N HIS A 6 21.08 9.45 -1.28
CA HIS A 6 20.75 8.17 -0.64
C HIS A 6 21.47 6.96 -1.26
N GLY A 7 21.99 7.07 -2.51
CA GLY A 7 22.80 6.04 -3.18
C GLY A 7 22.05 4.77 -3.62
N ARG A 8 20.72 4.70 -3.49
CA ARG A 8 19.98 3.47 -3.75
C ARG A 8 19.57 3.30 -5.21
N PHE A 9 19.34 4.38 -5.94
CA PHE A 9 19.01 4.38 -7.37
C PHE A 9 19.45 5.70 -7.99
N GLU A 10 19.62 5.68 -9.33
CA GLU A 10 19.98 6.87 -10.11
C GLU A 10 18.72 7.58 -10.64
N TYR A 11 18.87 8.84 -11.00
CA TYR A 11 17.84 9.58 -11.72
C TYR A 11 17.60 8.95 -13.10
N SER A 12 16.32 8.71 -13.42
CA SER A 12 15.89 8.14 -14.70
C SER A 12 14.55 8.77 -15.08
N PRO A 13 14.50 9.65 -16.11
CA PRO A 13 13.25 10.26 -16.56
C PRO A 13 12.33 9.21 -17.16
N ILE A 14 11.06 9.22 -16.76
CA ILE A 14 10.11 8.14 -17.09
C ILE A 14 9.91 7.93 -18.60
N PHE A 15 9.90 9.01 -19.40
CA PHE A 15 9.66 8.92 -20.84
C PHE A 15 10.92 8.66 -21.68
N GLU A 16 12.07 8.48 -21.05
CA GLU A 16 13.32 8.05 -21.69
C GLU A 16 13.62 6.57 -21.44
N ARG A 17 12.77 5.90 -20.63
CA ARG A 17 12.91 4.47 -20.31
C ARG A 17 12.41 3.60 -21.46
N PRO A 18 12.90 2.34 -21.56
CA PRO A 18 12.35 1.38 -22.49
C PRO A 18 10.85 1.21 -22.29
N ASP A 19 10.11 1.16 -23.40
CA ASP A 19 8.67 0.89 -23.36
C ASP A 19 8.41 -0.63 -23.18
N PHE A 20 7.29 -0.95 -22.54
CA PHE A 20 6.80 -2.30 -22.38
C PHE A 20 5.28 -2.28 -22.17
N ASP A 21 4.64 -3.42 -22.23
CA ASP A 21 3.23 -3.57 -21.89
C ASP A 21 3.06 -4.37 -20.60
N TRP A 22 2.06 -4.06 -19.81
CA TRP A 22 1.58 -4.95 -18.77
C TRP A 22 0.90 -6.19 -19.36
N PRO A 23 0.65 -7.28 -18.57
CA PRO A 23 0.02 -8.49 -19.07
C PRO A 23 -1.22 -8.24 -19.93
N GLY A 24 -1.31 -8.91 -21.06
CA GLY A 24 -2.41 -8.76 -22.03
C GLY A 24 -2.40 -7.45 -22.82
N GLY A 25 -1.24 -6.82 -22.99
CA GLY A 25 -1.11 -5.57 -23.75
C GLY A 25 -1.72 -4.36 -23.03
N LYS A 26 -1.83 -4.42 -21.70
CA LYS A 26 -2.39 -3.33 -20.89
C LYS A 26 -1.34 -2.24 -20.66
N ARG A 27 -1.81 -1.00 -20.47
CA ARG A 27 -0.93 0.16 -20.31
C ARG A 27 -0.96 0.73 -18.88
N LEU A 28 -2.05 0.54 -18.14
CA LEU A 28 -2.20 1.01 -16.76
C LEU A 28 -2.45 -0.17 -15.84
N ALA A 29 -1.54 -0.44 -14.90
CA ALA A 29 -1.80 -1.35 -13.79
C ALA A 29 -2.54 -0.57 -12.69
N PHE A 30 -3.69 -1.08 -12.25
CA PHE A 30 -4.50 -0.44 -11.19
C PHE A 30 -4.65 -1.38 -10.01
N TYR A 31 -4.38 -0.89 -8.80
CA TYR A 31 -4.54 -1.68 -7.58
C TYR A 31 -5.11 -0.88 -6.40
N LEU A 32 -5.72 -1.60 -5.48
CA LEU A 32 -6.22 -1.07 -4.21
C LEU A 32 -5.37 -1.61 -3.05
N ALA A 33 -4.74 -0.71 -2.32
CA ALA A 33 -4.03 -1.01 -1.08
C ALA A 33 -4.95 -0.72 0.11
N LEU A 34 -5.36 -1.76 0.84
CA LEU A 34 -6.20 -1.63 2.02
C LEU A 34 -5.36 -1.79 3.28
N ASN A 35 -5.21 -0.73 4.04
CA ASN A 35 -4.53 -0.73 5.32
C ASN A 35 -5.43 -1.38 6.39
N VAL A 36 -4.97 -2.52 6.92
CA VAL A 36 -5.65 -3.32 7.96
C VAL A 36 -4.84 -3.19 9.24
N GLU A 37 -5.10 -2.10 9.93
CA GLU A 37 -4.28 -1.62 11.03
C GLU A 37 -4.89 -1.96 12.39
N ASP A 38 -4.06 -2.51 13.27
CA ASP A 38 -4.36 -2.69 14.69
C ASP A 38 -3.50 -1.73 15.53
N PHE A 39 -4.14 -1.12 16.53
CA PHE A 39 -3.51 -0.15 17.43
C PHE A 39 -3.53 -0.69 18.86
N ALA A 40 -2.42 -0.54 19.58
CA ALA A 40 -2.36 -0.90 20.99
C ALA A 40 -3.15 0.11 21.84
N PHE A 41 -4.02 -0.38 22.72
CA PHE A 41 -4.72 0.50 23.67
C PHE A 41 -3.73 1.19 24.60
N GLY A 42 -3.77 2.51 24.63
CA GLY A 42 -2.79 3.33 25.37
C GLY A 42 -1.47 3.58 24.63
N GLY A 43 -1.29 3.00 23.44
CA GLY A 43 -0.16 3.27 22.56
C GLY A 43 -0.34 4.52 21.70
N THR A 44 0.63 4.77 20.84
CA THR A 44 0.57 5.86 19.85
C THR A 44 -0.57 5.64 18.87
N MET A 45 -1.37 6.67 18.62
CA MET A 45 -2.51 6.64 17.69
C MET A 45 -2.24 7.40 16.39
N GLY A 46 -1.11 8.08 16.29
CA GLY A 46 -0.80 8.94 15.16
C GLY A 46 -1.77 10.11 15.02
N HIS A 47 -2.18 10.40 13.78
CA HIS A 47 -3.12 11.48 13.52
C HIS A 47 -4.49 11.19 14.14
N THR A 48 -4.98 12.13 14.96
CA THR A 48 -6.29 12.03 15.62
C THR A 48 -7.11 13.27 15.27
N PRO A 49 -8.36 13.12 14.81
CA PRO A 49 -9.20 14.27 14.45
C PRO A 49 -9.54 15.16 15.66
N THR A 50 -9.52 14.57 16.84
CA THR A 50 -9.79 15.29 18.09
C THR A 50 -8.97 14.67 19.22
N SER A 51 -7.86 15.31 19.58
CA SER A 51 -7.12 14.92 20.79
C SER A 51 -7.83 15.46 22.03
N LEU A 52 -8.02 14.60 23.03
CA LEU A 52 -8.64 14.98 24.31
C LEU A 52 -7.66 14.92 25.49
N GLY A 53 -6.40 14.67 25.21
CA GLY A 53 -5.40 14.58 26.26
C GLY A 53 -4.39 13.44 26.05
N PRO A 54 -3.58 13.15 27.07
CA PRO A 54 -2.58 12.07 26.98
C PRO A 54 -3.22 10.68 26.88
N PRO A 55 -2.48 9.66 26.37
CA PRO A 55 -2.95 8.28 26.39
C PRO A 55 -3.32 7.81 27.83
N PRO A 56 -4.29 6.87 27.95
CA PRO A 56 -5.04 6.27 26.84
C PRO A 56 -6.13 7.20 26.29
N ASP A 57 -6.34 7.18 24.95
CA ASP A 57 -7.43 7.88 24.28
C ASP A 57 -8.48 6.87 23.77
N PRO A 58 -9.47 6.48 24.61
CA PRO A 58 -10.46 5.47 24.26
C PRO A 58 -11.28 5.79 23.02
N ARG A 59 -11.53 7.08 22.76
CA ARG A 59 -12.35 7.52 21.63
C ARG A 59 -11.61 7.30 20.29
N ASN A 60 -10.36 7.73 20.21
CA ASN A 60 -9.57 7.50 18.99
C ASN A 60 -9.24 6.02 18.79
N TYR A 61 -9.00 5.28 19.88
CA TYR A 61 -8.85 3.83 19.81
C TYR A 61 -10.13 3.16 19.25
N ALA A 62 -11.30 3.46 19.82
CA ALA A 62 -12.57 2.91 19.38
C ALA A 62 -12.92 3.27 17.93
N TRP A 63 -12.54 4.49 17.49
CA TRP A 63 -12.73 4.91 16.12
C TRP A 63 -11.87 4.11 15.14
N ARG A 64 -10.63 3.77 15.48
CA ARG A 64 -9.80 2.87 14.67
C ARG A 64 -10.33 1.44 14.70
N ASP A 65 -10.74 0.96 15.87
CA ASP A 65 -11.35 -0.37 16.05
C ASP A 65 -12.63 -0.54 15.21
N TYR A 66 -13.40 0.55 14.97
CA TYR A 66 -14.51 0.56 14.03
C TYR A 66 -14.09 0.09 12.63
N GLY A 67 -12.88 0.40 12.20
CA GLY A 67 -12.34 -0.05 10.91
C GLY A 67 -12.30 -1.57 10.81
N LEU A 68 -11.83 -2.25 11.85
CA LEU A 68 -11.75 -3.71 11.89
C LEU A 68 -13.12 -4.37 12.15
N ARG A 69 -13.98 -3.72 12.96
CA ARG A 69 -15.28 -4.27 13.32
C ARG A 69 -16.35 -4.10 12.25
N VAL A 70 -16.30 -3.00 11.50
CA VAL A 70 -17.37 -2.60 10.58
C VAL A 70 -16.85 -2.19 9.21
N GLY A 71 -15.88 -1.29 9.17
CA GLY A 71 -15.43 -0.65 7.94
C GLY A 71 -14.90 -1.62 6.90
N ILE A 72 -14.05 -2.55 7.31
CA ILE A 72 -13.43 -3.53 6.42
C ILE A 72 -14.47 -4.41 5.71
N TRP A 73 -15.54 -4.78 6.39
CA TRP A 73 -16.59 -5.64 5.83
C TRP A 73 -17.33 -4.96 4.68
N ARG A 74 -17.59 -3.65 4.80
CA ARG A 74 -18.16 -2.86 3.70
C ARG A 74 -17.23 -2.79 2.50
N ILE A 75 -15.91 -2.71 2.75
CA ILE A 75 -14.92 -2.64 1.66
C ILE A 75 -14.81 -4.00 0.96
N PHE A 76 -14.86 -5.10 1.70
CA PHE A 76 -14.94 -6.45 1.11
C PHE A 76 -16.18 -6.58 0.20
N ASP A 77 -17.35 -6.20 0.68
CA ASP A 77 -18.60 -6.27 -0.10
C ASP A 77 -18.52 -5.40 -1.37
N LEU A 78 -17.90 -4.22 -1.27
CA LEU A 78 -17.71 -3.34 -2.42
C LEU A 78 -16.76 -3.97 -3.44
N ALA A 79 -15.62 -4.47 -2.99
CA ALA A 79 -14.64 -5.11 -3.86
C ALA A 79 -15.23 -6.35 -4.55
N ASP A 80 -16.00 -7.17 -3.83
CA ASP A 80 -16.71 -8.32 -4.39
C ASP A 80 -17.72 -7.89 -5.46
N SER A 81 -18.52 -6.88 -5.17
CA SER A 81 -19.55 -6.39 -6.11
C SER A 81 -18.97 -5.80 -7.39
N LEU A 82 -17.73 -5.33 -7.36
CA LEU A 82 -17.03 -4.74 -8.49
C LEU A 82 -16.00 -5.69 -9.13
N GLY A 83 -15.78 -6.88 -8.57
CA GLY A 83 -14.77 -7.84 -9.03
C GLY A 83 -13.34 -7.31 -8.92
N LEU A 84 -13.06 -6.47 -7.91
CA LEU A 84 -11.74 -5.87 -7.71
C LEU A 84 -10.89 -6.71 -6.73
N PRO A 85 -9.64 -7.04 -7.08
CA PRO A 85 -8.69 -7.61 -6.14
C PRO A 85 -8.28 -6.57 -5.09
N LEU A 86 -7.89 -7.04 -3.90
CA LEU A 86 -7.35 -6.19 -2.83
C LEU A 86 -5.94 -6.65 -2.45
N SER A 87 -5.13 -5.70 -1.99
CA SER A 87 -3.87 -5.98 -1.31
C SER A 87 -3.96 -5.42 0.10
N HIS A 88 -3.79 -6.29 1.09
CA HIS A 88 -3.94 -5.93 2.50
C HIS A 88 -2.59 -5.64 3.12
N LEU A 89 -2.33 -4.36 3.43
CA LEU A 89 -1.22 -3.93 4.26
C LEU A 89 -1.63 -4.22 5.71
N ILE A 90 -1.17 -5.37 6.23
CA ILE A 90 -1.76 -5.92 7.45
C ILE A 90 -0.75 -6.03 8.58
N ASN A 91 -1.10 -5.46 9.74
CA ASN A 91 -0.33 -5.67 10.96
C ASN A 91 -0.46 -7.14 11.42
N SER A 92 0.63 -7.71 11.90
CA SER A 92 0.63 -9.10 12.34
C SER A 92 -0.26 -9.36 13.58
N ALA A 93 -0.53 -8.35 14.41
CA ALA A 93 -1.44 -8.43 15.55
C ALA A 93 -2.91 -8.75 15.15
N VAL A 94 -3.31 -8.40 13.93
CA VAL A 94 -4.66 -8.70 13.40
C VAL A 94 -4.94 -10.20 13.37
N TYR A 95 -3.91 -11.02 13.19
CA TYR A 95 -4.04 -12.49 13.15
C TYR A 95 -4.51 -13.10 14.45
N ASP A 96 -4.14 -12.51 15.59
CA ASP A 96 -4.64 -12.96 16.90
C ASP A 96 -5.99 -12.35 17.24
N ARG A 97 -6.13 -11.06 16.91
CA ARG A 97 -7.26 -10.27 17.39
C ARG A 97 -8.50 -10.41 16.51
N CYS A 98 -8.33 -10.59 15.20
CA CYS A 98 -9.41 -10.57 14.23
C CYS A 98 -9.32 -11.73 13.23
N PRO A 99 -9.33 -13.02 13.69
CA PRO A 99 -9.15 -14.17 12.81
C PRO A 99 -10.21 -14.29 11.72
N GLN A 100 -11.41 -13.71 11.91
CA GLN A 100 -12.46 -13.66 10.89
C GLN A 100 -12.06 -12.80 9.68
N ILE A 101 -11.35 -11.69 9.90
CA ILE A 101 -10.79 -10.87 8.81
C ILE A 101 -9.78 -11.69 8.02
N VAL A 102 -8.86 -12.37 8.70
CA VAL A 102 -7.86 -13.23 8.06
C VAL A 102 -8.53 -14.34 7.24
N ALA A 103 -9.56 -14.98 7.78
CA ALA A 103 -10.33 -15.99 7.05
C ALA A 103 -10.98 -15.42 5.78
N ARG A 104 -11.51 -14.21 5.86
CA ARG A 104 -12.12 -13.52 4.70
C ARG A 104 -11.09 -13.17 3.62
N ILE A 105 -9.93 -12.64 4.01
CA ILE A 105 -8.81 -12.35 3.10
C ILE A 105 -8.39 -13.62 2.35
N LYS A 106 -8.22 -14.74 3.07
CA LYS A 106 -7.90 -16.04 2.47
C LYS A 106 -8.99 -16.53 1.51
N ALA A 107 -10.25 -16.43 1.89
CA ALA A 107 -11.38 -16.86 1.06
C ALA A 107 -11.49 -16.07 -0.25
N ARG A 108 -11.05 -14.80 -0.26
CA ARG A 108 -10.97 -13.95 -1.45
C ARG A 108 -9.72 -14.20 -2.29
N ALA A 109 -8.74 -14.96 -1.76
CA ALA A 109 -7.41 -15.10 -2.33
C ALA A 109 -6.72 -13.74 -2.59
N ASP A 110 -6.98 -12.76 -1.72
CA ASP A 110 -6.35 -11.45 -1.77
C ASP A 110 -4.87 -11.54 -1.34
N GLU A 111 -4.08 -10.55 -1.73
CA GLU A 111 -2.69 -10.45 -1.33
C GLU A 111 -2.55 -9.91 0.10
N ILE A 112 -1.53 -10.38 0.83
CA ILE A 112 -1.07 -9.76 2.06
C ILE A 112 0.30 -9.11 1.85
N VAL A 113 0.46 -7.90 2.36
CA VAL A 113 1.71 -7.13 2.41
C VAL A 113 2.07 -6.93 3.88
N GLY A 114 3.32 -7.20 4.26
CA GLY A 114 3.78 -7.00 5.63
C GLY A 114 3.70 -5.53 6.03
N HIS A 115 3.14 -5.26 7.22
CA HIS A 115 2.92 -3.90 7.72
C HIS A 115 3.24 -3.80 9.22
N GLY A 116 4.38 -4.33 9.64
CA GLY A 116 4.79 -4.32 11.04
C GLY A 116 3.91 -5.18 11.96
N ARG A 117 4.11 -5.00 13.27
CA ARG A 117 3.33 -5.72 14.31
C ARG A 117 2.02 -5.01 14.61
N THR A 118 2.06 -3.70 14.76
CA THR A 118 0.94 -2.82 15.09
C THR A 118 1.22 -1.41 14.56
N ASN A 119 0.19 -0.64 14.28
CA ASN A 119 0.35 0.77 13.90
C ASN A 119 0.64 1.73 15.07
N SER A 120 0.77 1.20 16.29
CA SER A 120 1.30 1.97 17.43
C SER A 120 2.83 2.02 17.49
N GLU A 121 3.53 1.31 16.58
CA GLU A 121 4.99 1.34 16.43
C GLU A 121 5.37 2.01 15.11
N ARG A 122 6.32 2.96 15.16
CA ARG A 122 6.93 3.54 13.97
C ARG A 122 8.26 2.87 13.70
N GLN A 123 8.37 2.22 12.56
CA GLN A 123 9.58 1.49 12.16
C GLN A 123 10.80 2.40 12.07
N GLY A 124 10.63 3.61 11.54
CA GLY A 124 11.71 4.59 11.39
C GLY A 124 12.30 5.16 12.69
N ASP A 125 11.66 4.86 13.84
CA ASP A 125 12.17 5.28 15.16
C ASP A 125 13.10 4.22 15.80
N LEU A 126 13.29 3.07 15.15
CA LEU A 126 14.03 1.93 15.69
C LEU A 126 15.51 1.96 15.29
N ASP A 127 16.36 1.38 16.14
CA ASP A 127 17.70 1.02 15.74
C ASP A 127 17.70 -0.24 14.84
N GLU A 128 18.76 -0.44 14.08
CA GLU A 128 18.86 -1.53 13.10
C GLU A 128 18.55 -2.94 13.69
N PRO A 129 19.09 -3.35 14.85
CA PRO A 129 18.76 -4.65 15.46
C PRO A 129 17.28 -4.77 15.85
N SER A 130 16.67 -3.70 16.34
CA SER A 130 15.26 -3.69 16.75
C SER A 130 14.35 -3.71 15.54
N GLU A 131 14.70 -3.00 14.48
CA GLU A 131 13.98 -3.01 13.21
C GLU A 131 14.04 -4.39 12.54
N ALA A 132 15.23 -5.01 12.46
CA ALA A 132 15.40 -6.37 11.94
C ALA A 132 14.55 -7.39 12.71
N ARG A 133 14.45 -7.24 14.04
CA ARG A 133 13.61 -8.07 14.89
C ARG A 133 12.12 -7.84 14.59
N LEU A 134 11.68 -6.58 14.47
CA LEU A 134 10.30 -6.24 14.12
C LEU A 134 9.89 -6.88 12.78
N ILE A 135 10.71 -6.72 11.74
CA ILE A 135 10.47 -7.29 10.41
C ILE A 135 10.34 -8.81 10.51
N ARG A 136 11.28 -9.48 11.18
CA ARG A 136 11.26 -10.94 11.34
C ARG A 136 10.02 -11.40 12.08
N GLU A 137 9.73 -10.85 13.26
CA GLU A 137 8.60 -11.27 14.10
C GLU A 137 7.25 -11.07 13.39
N ALA A 138 7.07 -9.92 12.73
CA ALA A 138 5.87 -9.65 11.93
C ALA A 138 5.75 -10.67 10.78
N THR A 139 6.83 -10.90 10.04
CA THR A 139 6.85 -11.85 8.91
C THR A 139 6.53 -13.27 9.33
N ASP A 140 7.18 -13.75 10.40
CA ASP A 140 6.97 -15.12 10.91
C ASP A 140 5.50 -15.32 11.33
N LYS A 141 4.93 -14.32 12.01
CA LYS A 141 3.53 -14.35 12.42
C LYS A 141 2.57 -14.37 11.22
N LEU A 142 2.80 -13.51 10.23
CA LEU A 142 2.02 -13.46 9.01
C LEU A 142 2.11 -14.80 8.25
N ALA A 143 3.32 -15.32 8.06
CA ALA A 143 3.54 -16.59 7.37
C ALA A 143 2.85 -17.76 8.07
N ALA A 144 3.01 -17.88 9.40
CA ALA A 144 2.37 -18.92 10.19
C ALA A 144 0.84 -18.82 10.14
N GLY A 145 0.30 -17.62 10.29
CA GLY A 145 -1.15 -17.40 10.34
C GLY A 145 -1.81 -17.45 8.96
N HIS A 146 -1.14 -16.97 7.91
CA HIS A 146 -1.72 -16.94 6.54
C HIS A 146 -1.48 -18.26 5.78
N GLY A 147 -0.39 -18.95 6.06
CA GLY A 147 0.05 -20.16 5.35
C GLY A 147 0.98 -19.89 4.18
N VAL A 148 1.20 -18.61 3.84
CA VAL A 148 2.19 -18.15 2.87
C VAL A 148 2.92 -16.92 3.42
N ARG A 149 4.19 -16.78 3.06
CA ARG A 149 4.99 -15.63 3.44
C ARG A 149 4.62 -14.42 2.56
N PRO A 150 4.46 -13.21 3.14
CA PRO A 150 4.30 -12.00 2.32
C PRO A 150 5.56 -11.74 1.50
N GLU A 151 5.41 -11.38 0.22
CA GLU A 151 6.52 -11.01 -0.65
C GLU A 151 6.82 -9.51 -0.63
N GLY A 152 5.85 -8.71 -0.20
CA GLY A 152 5.93 -7.26 -0.13
C GLY A 152 5.87 -6.71 1.29
N TRP A 153 6.45 -5.54 1.46
CA TRP A 153 6.46 -4.79 2.73
C TRP A 153 6.08 -3.33 2.51
N MET A 154 5.40 -2.77 3.50
CA MET A 154 5.30 -1.33 3.73
C MET A 154 5.36 -1.06 5.24
N GLY A 155 6.27 -0.22 5.66
CA GLY A 155 6.39 0.17 7.07
C GLY A 155 5.16 0.95 7.56
N PRO A 156 4.68 0.71 8.81
CA PRO A 156 3.64 1.55 9.40
C PRO A 156 3.98 3.03 9.26
N TRP A 157 3.01 3.87 8.84
CA TRP A 157 3.18 5.31 8.59
C TRP A 157 4.05 5.65 7.35
N ILE A 158 4.32 4.69 6.46
CA ILE A 158 5.34 4.82 5.41
C ILE A 158 6.68 5.21 6.06
N SER A 159 6.96 4.62 7.21
CA SER A 159 8.11 4.98 8.04
C SER A 159 9.23 3.97 7.90
N GLU A 160 10.40 4.45 7.51
CA GLU A 160 11.62 3.69 7.31
C GLU A 160 12.79 4.29 8.07
N THR A 161 13.82 3.46 8.33
CA THR A 161 15.18 3.92 8.59
C THR A 161 15.99 3.93 7.29
N ALA A 162 17.20 4.47 7.33
CA ALA A 162 18.09 4.44 6.16
C ALA A 162 18.45 3.02 5.70
N VAL A 163 18.31 2.01 6.57
CA VAL A 163 18.69 0.60 6.31
C VAL A 163 17.50 -0.33 6.07
N THR A 164 16.27 0.16 6.15
CA THR A 164 15.07 -0.65 5.94
C THR A 164 15.12 -1.48 4.64
N PRO A 165 15.47 -0.92 3.46
CA PRO A 165 15.53 -1.72 2.23
C PRO A 165 16.55 -2.86 2.30
N ASP A 166 17.66 -2.66 3.02
CA ASP A 166 18.67 -3.71 3.24
C ASP A 166 18.10 -4.85 4.08
N LEU A 167 17.48 -4.51 5.21
CA LEU A 167 16.86 -5.47 6.12
C LEU A 167 15.72 -6.25 5.48
N LEU A 168 14.91 -5.60 4.66
CA LEU A 168 13.83 -6.25 3.91
C LEU A 168 14.40 -7.27 2.92
N LYS A 169 15.44 -6.88 2.17
CA LYS A 169 16.12 -7.80 1.24
C LYS A 169 16.75 -8.99 1.96
N GLU A 170 17.44 -8.76 3.06
CA GLU A 170 18.02 -9.80 3.92
C GLU A 170 16.96 -10.72 4.52
N ALA A 171 15.81 -10.16 4.87
CA ALA A 171 14.66 -10.93 5.32
C ALA A 171 13.94 -11.67 4.18
N GLY A 172 14.32 -11.52 2.91
CA GLY A 172 13.79 -12.26 1.75
C GLY A 172 12.57 -11.63 1.10
N TYR A 173 12.30 -10.35 1.34
CA TYR A 173 11.26 -9.62 0.61
C TYR A 173 11.65 -9.37 -0.84
N SER A 174 10.67 -9.45 -1.74
CA SER A 174 10.82 -9.25 -3.17
C SER A 174 10.65 -7.79 -3.57
N TYR A 175 9.77 -7.08 -2.86
CA TYR A 175 9.45 -5.68 -3.14
C TYR A 175 9.05 -4.93 -1.87
N LEU A 176 9.09 -3.60 -1.96
CA LEU A 176 8.60 -2.67 -0.95
C LEU A 176 7.73 -1.56 -1.58
N LEU A 177 6.97 -0.87 -0.75
CA LEU A 177 6.02 0.19 -1.14
C LEU A 177 6.34 1.56 -0.52
N ASP A 178 7.42 1.66 0.26
CA ASP A 178 7.70 2.82 1.11
C ASP A 178 8.31 4.02 0.35
N TRP A 179 8.66 3.88 -0.94
CA TRP A 179 9.32 4.92 -1.74
C TRP A 179 8.41 5.46 -2.84
N PRO A 180 7.57 6.49 -2.57
CA PRO A 180 6.65 7.08 -3.55
C PRO A 180 7.38 8.02 -4.51
N ALA A 181 8.35 7.51 -5.25
CA ALA A 181 9.26 8.29 -6.08
C ALA A 181 8.95 8.20 -7.58
N ASP A 182 8.02 7.34 -7.99
CA ASP A 182 7.83 7.02 -9.40
C ASP A 182 6.42 6.50 -9.70
N ASP A 183 6.01 6.54 -10.96
CA ASP A 183 4.79 5.91 -11.48
C ASP A 183 5.05 4.55 -12.12
N GLN A 184 6.31 4.10 -12.16
CA GLN A 184 6.74 2.75 -12.57
C GLN A 184 7.53 2.08 -11.45
N PRO A 185 7.56 0.73 -11.38
CA PRO A 185 8.52 0.06 -10.52
C PRO A 185 9.96 0.44 -10.88
N PHE A 186 10.83 0.44 -9.86
CA PHE A 186 12.26 0.67 -10.07
C PHE A 186 13.08 -0.15 -9.08
N TRP A 187 14.31 -0.48 -9.48
CA TRP A 187 15.22 -1.24 -8.65
C TRP A 187 16.01 -0.36 -7.71
N MET A 188 16.11 -0.79 -6.46
CA MET A 188 16.91 -0.15 -5.42
C MET A 188 18.08 -1.05 -5.02
N ARG A 189 19.27 -0.47 -4.92
CA ARG A 189 20.46 -1.15 -4.40
C ARG A 189 20.32 -1.40 -2.90
N THR A 190 20.68 -2.61 -2.47
CA THR A 190 20.80 -2.98 -1.06
C THR A 190 22.10 -3.74 -0.81
N ARG A 191 22.47 -3.95 0.44
CA ARG A 191 23.67 -4.71 0.83
C ARG A 191 23.68 -6.16 0.28
N SER A 192 22.49 -6.74 0.10
CA SER A 192 22.31 -8.15 -0.28
C SER A 192 21.75 -8.34 -1.68
N GLY A 193 21.94 -7.36 -2.57
CA GLY A 193 21.42 -7.35 -3.92
C GLY A 193 20.18 -6.47 -4.08
N PRO A 194 19.65 -6.31 -5.30
CA PRO A 194 18.57 -5.36 -5.56
C PRO A 194 17.23 -5.81 -4.96
N ILE A 195 16.43 -4.83 -4.54
CA ILE A 195 15.01 -4.98 -4.18
C ILE A 195 14.16 -4.09 -5.07
N LEU A 196 12.95 -4.50 -5.41
CA LEU A 196 12.06 -3.70 -6.26
C LEU A 196 11.22 -2.75 -5.41
N SER A 197 11.18 -1.47 -5.78
CA SER A 197 10.17 -0.52 -5.29
C SER A 197 8.99 -0.54 -6.25
N VAL A 198 7.79 -0.77 -5.74
CA VAL A 198 6.54 -0.68 -6.49
C VAL A 198 5.84 0.62 -6.08
N PRO A 199 5.33 1.42 -7.04
CA PRO A 199 4.68 2.68 -6.73
C PRO A 199 3.55 2.53 -5.72
N TYR A 200 3.56 3.36 -4.67
CA TYR A 200 2.50 3.46 -3.67
C TYR A 200 2.08 4.92 -3.52
N PRO A 201 0.78 5.24 -3.46
CA PRO A 201 0.32 6.63 -3.46
C PRO A 201 0.45 7.26 -2.07
N ILE A 202 1.22 8.35 -1.96
CA ILE A 202 1.19 9.21 -0.77
C ILE A 202 0.09 10.28 -0.90
N GLU A 203 -0.26 10.66 -2.14
CA GLU A 203 -1.25 11.72 -2.41
C GLU A 203 -2.67 11.14 -2.47
N ILE A 204 -2.89 10.06 -3.23
CA ILE A 204 -4.20 9.37 -3.31
C ILE A 204 -4.30 8.34 -2.17
N ASN A 205 -4.27 8.88 -0.97
CA ASN A 205 -4.31 8.17 0.31
C ASN A 205 -5.34 8.86 1.21
N ASP A 206 -6.38 8.12 1.60
CA ASP A 206 -7.53 8.67 2.33
C ASP A 206 -7.17 9.25 3.71
N SER A 207 -6.17 8.67 4.38
CA SER A 207 -5.76 9.11 5.72
C SER A 207 -5.14 10.52 5.69
N PRO A 208 -4.02 10.80 4.98
CA PRO A 208 -3.49 12.15 4.93
C PRO A 208 -4.45 13.14 4.26
N THR A 209 -5.22 12.71 3.26
CA THR A 209 -6.16 13.58 2.55
C THR A 209 -7.29 14.06 3.46
N MET A 210 -7.98 13.14 4.12
CA MET A 210 -9.17 13.50 4.91
C MET A 210 -8.86 13.85 6.37
N LEU A 211 -7.76 13.35 6.94
CA LEU A 211 -7.45 13.55 8.36
C LEU A 211 -6.42 14.64 8.61
N SER A 212 -5.47 14.83 7.70
CA SER A 212 -4.44 15.86 7.83
C SER A 212 -4.76 17.10 7.00
N ARG A 213 -5.10 16.91 5.71
CA ARG A 213 -5.44 18.01 4.79
C ARG A 213 -6.90 18.46 4.91
N MET A 214 -7.72 17.74 5.70
CA MET A 214 -9.14 18.03 5.96
C MET A 214 -10.03 18.13 4.71
N GLN A 215 -9.64 17.45 3.62
CA GLN A 215 -10.46 17.39 2.41
C GLN A 215 -11.67 16.50 2.61
N SER A 216 -12.76 16.79 1.89
CA SER A 216 -13.98 15.99 2.00
C SER A 216 -13.86 14.64 1.28
N ALA A 217 -14.77 13.72 1.60
CA ALA A 217 -14.86 12.45 0.89
C ALA A 217 -15.22 12.63 -0.60
N THR A 218 -15.93 13.71 -0.94
CA THR A 218 -16.26 14.07 -2.34
C THR A 218 -15.01 14.51 -3.08
N ASP A 219 -14.16 15.32 -2.45
CA ASP A 219 -12.88 15.75 -3.04
C ASP A 219 -11.99 14.54 -3.26
N PHE A 220 -11.87 13.64 -2.29
CA PHE A 220 -11.07 12.41 -2.44
C PHE A 220 -11.59 11.51 -3.57
N SER A 221 -12.93 11.38 -3.69
CA SER A 221 -13.55 10.64 -4.81
C SER A 221 -13.17 11.26 -6.15
N GLN A 222 -13.20 12.59 -6.27
CA GLN A 222 -12.81 13.29 -7.48
C GLN A 222 -11.31 13.16 -7.77
N MET A 223 -10.45 13.27 -6.73
CA MET A 223 -9.01 13.05 -6.87
C MET A 223 -8.70 11.65 -7.42
N ILE A 224 -9.41 10.61 -6.97
CA ILE A 224 -9.25 9.25 -7.51
C ILE A 224 -9.59 9.19 -8.99
N ILE A 225 -10.69 9.84 -9.41
CA ILE A 225 -11.13 9.87 -10.81
C ILE A 225 -10.12 10.63 -11.67
N ASP A 226 -9.70 11.81 -11.24
CA ASP A 226 -8.76 12.66 -11.99
C ASP A 226 -7.38 11.99 -12.13
N GLN A 227 -6.91 11.34 -11.05
CA GLN A 227 -5.68 10.55 -11.07
C GLN A 227 -5.77 9.41 -12.08
N PHE A 228 -6.86 8.63 -12.02
CA PHE A 228 -7.07 7.50 -12.92
C PHE A 228 -7.13 7.95 -14.38
N ASP A 229 -7.92 8.97 -14.70
CA ASP A 229 -8.09 9.45 -16.08
C ASP A 229 -6.78 10.01 -16.64
N THR A 230 -6.07 10.83 -15.85
CA THR A 230 -4.79 11.41 -16.25
C THR A 230 -3.73 10.33 -16.45
N MET A 231 -3.60 9.38 -15.52
CA MET A 231 -2.64 8.28 -15.68
C MET A 231 -3.00 7.37 -16.86
N LEU A 232 -4.29 7.16 -17.13
CA LEU A 232 -4.72 6.38 -18.28
C LEU A 232 -4.36 7.09 -19.62
N GLU A 233 -4.47 8.42 -19.68
CA GLU A 233 -4.00 9.22 -20.81
C GLU A 233 -2.47 9.10 -20.97
N PHE A 234 -1.71 9.38 -19.91
CA PHE A 234 -0.24 9.30 -19.96
C PHE A 234 0.28 7.89 -20.18
N SER A 235 -0.49 6.86 -19.86
CA SER A 235 -0.10 5.47 -20.07
C SER A 235 0.08 5.10 -21.56
N GLU A 236 -0.40 5.93 -22.49
CA GLU A 236 -0.10 5.78 -23.92
C GLU A 236 1.38 6.01 -24.24
N ARG A 237 2.08 6.77 -23.41
CA ARG A 237 3.51 7.11 -23.60
C ARG A 237 4.45 6.18 -22.83
N ALA A 238 4.00 5.66 -21.70
CA ALA A 238 4.76 4.73 -20.85
C ALA A 238 3.79 3.90 -19.99
N PRO A 239 4.04 2.60 -19.72
CA PRO A 239 3.20 1.82 -18.82
C PRO A 239 3.29 2.37 -17.40
N LEU A 240 2.15 2.57 -16.74
CA LEU A 240 2.07 3.21 -15.43
C LEU A 240 1.40 2.31 -14.39
N VAL A 241 1.60 2.66 -13.11
CA VAL A 241 0.96 2.01 -11.95
C VAL A 241 0.14 3.05 -11.19
N CYS A 242 -1.18 2.87 -11.18
CA CYS A 242 -2.13 3.67 -10.41
C CYS A 242 -2.56 2.91 -9.15
N GLY A 243 -2.00 3.27 -8.01
CA GLY A 243 -2.40 2.75 -6.71
C GLY A 243 -3.37 3.70 -6.00
N ILE A 244 -4.29 3.13 -5.21
CA ILE A 244 -5.16 3.87 -4.29
C ILE A 244 -4.97 3.30 -2.89
N SER A 245 -4.63 4.15 -1.92
CA SER A 245 -4.46 3.75 -0.53
C SER A 245 -5.69 4.08 0.30
N LEU A 246 -6.20 3.07 1.01
CA LEU A 246 -7.44 3.13 1.78
C LEU A 246 -7.21 2.62 3.20
N HIS A 247 -7.86 3.27 4.18
CA HIS A 247 -7.87 2.85 5.58
C HIS A 247 -9.28 2.46 6.01
N THR A 248 -9.41 1.30 6.61
CA THR A 248 -10.71 0.70 6.96
C THR A 248 -11.58 1.58 7.86
N PHE A 249 -10.96 2.32 8.79
CA PHE A 249 -11.66 3.23 9.71
C PHE A 249 -11.99 4.59 9.09
N VAL A 250 -11.34 4.96 7.99
CA VAL A 250 -11.57 6.21 7.25
C VAL A 250 -12.68 6.01 6.22
N VAL A 251 -12.41 5.31 5.12
CA VAL A 251 -13.39 5.12 4.03
C VAL A 251 -14.49 4.10 4.36
N GLY A 252 -14.33 3.30 5.42
CA GLY A 252 -15.39 2.41 5.91
C GLY A 252 -16.57 3.13 6.59
N GLN A 253 -16.46 4.45 6.86
CA GLN A 253 -17.59 5.25 7.35
C GLN A 253 -18.66 5.40 6.26
N PRO A 254 -19.97 5.27 6.57
CA PRO A 254 -21.02 5.18 5.54
C PRO A 254 -21.00 6.30 4.50
N PHE A 255 -20.83 7.54 4.93
CA PHE A 255 -20.83 8.70 4.03
C PHE A 255 -19.57 8.75 3.14
N ARG A 256 -18.40 8.33 3.67
CA ARG A 256 -17.15 8.23 2.91
C ARG A 256 -17.16 7.05 1.95
N TYR A 257 -17.66 5.91 2.43
CA TYR A 257 -17.89 4.72 1.60
C TYR A 257 -18.75 5.01 0.36
N ALA A 258 -19.81 5.82 0.52
CA ALA A 258 -20.66 6.20 -0.60
C ALA A 258 -19.89 6.93 -1.71
N GLN A 259 -18.92 7.76 -1.36
CA GLN A 259 -18.08 8.48 -2.33
C GLN A 259 -17.02 7.57 -2.94
N LEU A 260 -16.34 6.74 -2.13
CA LEU A 260 -15.41 5.72 -2.64
C LEU A 260 -16.10 4.80 -3.66
N ARG A 261 -17.31 4.33 -3.36
CA ARG A 261 -18.09 3.49 -4.28
C ARG A 261 -18.32 4.17 -5.63
N LYS A 262 -18.64 5.48 -5.66
CA LYS A 262 -18.82 6.23 -6.91
C LYS A 262 -17.53 6.25 -7.75
N ALA A 263 -16.39 6.53 -7.13
CA ALA A 263 -15.11 6.56 -7.83
C ALA A 263 -14.75 5.17 -8.40
N LEU A 264 -14.87 4.12 -7.60
CA LEU A 264 -14.55 2.76 -8.06
C LEU A 264 -15.53 2.26 -9.14
N GLN A 265 -16.82 2.58 -9.03
CA GLN A 265 -17.81 2.29 -10.09
C GLN A 265 -17.48 3.03 -11.40
N TYR A 266 -17.02 4.28 -11.33
CA TYR A 266 -16.54 5.01 -12.50
C TYR A 266 -15.37 4.27 -13.18
N ILE A 267 -14.36 3.87 -12.41
CA ILE A 267 -13.16 3.20 -12.91
C ILE A 267 -13.49 1.86 -13.58
N VAL A 268 -14.27 0.99 -12.92
CA VAL A 268 -14.60 -0.33 -13.47
C VAL A 268 -15.51 -0.28 -14.67
N ASN A 269 -16.27 0.81 -14.85
CA ASN A 269 -17.15 1.03 -16.01
C ASN A 269 -16.55 2.01 -17.02
N HIS A 270 -15.28 2.40 -16.86
CA HIS A 270 -14.66 3.35 -17.78
C HIS A 270 -14.58 2.77 -19.20
N LYS A 271 -14.82 3.64 -20.22
CA LYS A 271 -14.82 3.25 -21.64
C LYS A 271 -13.52 2.62 -22.15
N LEU A 272 -12.40 2.92 -21.51
CA LEU A 272 -11.05 2.39 -21.81
C LEU A 272 -10.60 1.35 -20.79
N ARG A 273 -11.49 0.76 -19.99
CA ARG A 273 -11.13 -0.26 -18.99
C ARG A 273 -10.30 -1.41 -19.57
N ASP A 274 -10.44 -1.68 -20.86
CA ASP A 274 -9.67 -2.73 -21.53
C ASP A 274 -8.17 -2.41 -21.65
N LYS A 275 -7.76 -1.15 -21.43
CA LYS A 275 -6.36 -0.75 -21.31
C LYS A 275 -5.82 -0.93 -19.88
N VAL A 276 -6.67 -1.28 -18.91
CA VAL A 276 -6.32 -1.37 -17.49
C VAL A 276 -6.14 -2.81 -17.05
N TRP A 277 -5.07 -3.07 -16.35
CA TRP A 277 -4.83 -4.31 -15.63
C TRP A 277 -5.21 -4.13 -14.15
N PHE A 278 -6.38 -4.62 -13.76
CA PHE A 278 -6.79 -4.65 -12.36
C PHE A 278 -6.02 -5.77 -11.65
N THR A 279 -5.13 -5.40 -10.72
CA THR A 279 -4.09 -6.28 -10.22
C THR A 279 -3.72 -5.98 -8.76
N ARG A 280 -2.57 -6.45 -8.32
CA ARG A 280 -1.99 -6.29 -6.97
C ARG A 280 -0.51 -5.97 -7.06
N PRO A 281 0.08 -5.28 -6.06
CA PRO A 281 1.51 -4.94 -6.06
C PRO A 281 2.44 -6.14 -6.26
N GLY A 282 2.13 -7.29 -5.66
CA GLY A 282 2.93 -8.50 -5.85
C GLY A 282 2.91 -9.04 -7.27
N GLU A 283 1.76 -8.95 -7.97
CA GLU A 283 1.67 -9.32 -9.39
C GLU A 283 2.44 -8.33 -10.27
N ILE A 284 2.38 -7.02 -9.95
CA ILE A 284 3.20 -5.99 -10.62
C ILE A 284 4.69 -6.30 -10.41
N ALA A 285 5.09 -6.59 -9.17
CA ALA A 285 6.47 -6.93 -8.84
C ALA A 285 6.95 -8.21 -9.55
N ALA A 286 6.12 -9.24 -9.57
CA ALA A 286 6.44 -10.51 -10.27
C ALA A 286 6.62 -10.28 -11.77
N TYR A 287 5.74 -9.51 -12.38
CA TYR A 287 5.84 -9.20 -13.82
C TYR A 287 7.06 -8.33 -14.12
N ALA A 288 7.30 -7.26 -13.35
CA ALA A 288 8.46 -6.39 -13.54
C ALA A 288 9.79 -7.17 -13.44
N ARG A 289 9.88 -8.14 -12.52
CA ARG A 289 11.04 -9.02 -12.39
C ARG A 289 11.23 -10.00 -13.56
N SER A 290 10.18 -10.30 -14.31
CA SER A 290 10.23 -11.20 -15.47
C SER A 290 10.64 -10.51 -16.77
N LEU A 291 10.65 -9.18 -16.80
CA LEU A 291 11.05 -8.41 -17.96
C LEU A 291 12.57 -8.48 -18.20
N PRO A 292 13.03 -8.31 -19.44
CA PRO A 292 14.46 -8.30 -19.76
C PRO A 292 15.22 -7.25 -18.92
N PRO A 293 16.48 -7.54 -18.53
CA PRO A 293 17.33 -6.55 -17.89
C PRO A 293 17.39 -5.24 -18.70
N GLY A 294 17.41 -4.09 -18.01
CA GLY A 294 17.37 -2.76 -18.62
C GLY A 294 15.98 -2.23 -18.93
N THR A 295 14.91 -3.05 -18.83
CA THR A 295 13.53 -2.58 -19.05
C THR A 295 13.03 -1.73 -17.88
N ILE A 296 13.21 -2.21 -16.66
CA ILE A 296 12.82 -1.48 -15.43
C ILE A 296 14.03 -0.65 -14.96
N ALA A 297 13.78 0.61 -14.60
CA ALA A 297 14.84 1.52 -14.14
C ALA A 297 15.68 0.89 -13.01
N GLY A 298 17.01 0.93 -13.13
CA GLY A 298 17.95 0.37 -12.17
C GLY A 298 18.19 -1.14 -12.27
N SER A 299 17.63 -1.84 -13.27
CA SER A 299 17.88 -3.28 -13.49
C SER A 299 19.18 -3.55 -14.26
#